data_12cb0fcfe7a47c71c23c843e4a75aac9
#
_entry.id   12cb0fcfe7a47c71c23c843e4a75aac9
#
_cell.length_a   1.000
_cell.length_b   1.000
_cell.length_c   1.000
_cell.angle_alpha   90.00
_cell.angle_beta   90.00
_cell.angle_gamma   90.00
#
_symmetry.space_group_name_H-M   'P 1'
#
loop_
_entity.id
_entity.type
_entity.pdbx_description
1 polymer ?
#
loop_
_entity_poly.entity_id
_entity_poly.type
_entity_poly.pdbx_seq_one_letter_code
_entity_poly.pdbx_strand_id
1 'polypeptide(L)'
;MVQAFTILGKKYLWSAELYLAGAKESDIRDALRERQIRVEEADWQKIHLLGDLGSEKLTDYYNLCDVFCMPSYFEAYGLVFAEALTYGLPCIGRDKFAMSEFIEDGCTGRLISGEDAEELALDLWEVLQDPKYREEVERRREWYLREYSWDKVAQRICSVMEKNERDKDQYRSAGV
;
A
#
# COMPACT_ATOMS: atom_id res chain seq x y z
N MET A 1 9.74 5.31 -6.91
CA MET A 1 8.77 4.58 -7.76
C MET A 1 9.20 4.57 -9.24
N VAL A 2 9.18 5.69 -10.01
CA VAL A 2 9.49 5.70 -11.46
C VAL A 2 10.86 5.07 -11.77
N GLN A 3 11.90 5.39 -11.00
CA GLN A 3 13.22 4.79 -11.18
C GLN A 3 13.19 3.25 -10.96
N ALA A 4 12.52 2.78 -9.92
CA ALA A 4 12.36 1.35 -9.68
C ALA A 4 11.61 0.65 -10.80
N PHE A 5 10.58 1.28 -11.37
CA PHE A 5 9.86 0.78 -12.53
C PHE A 5 10.76 0.64 -13.77
N THR A 6 11.63 1.63 -14.04
CA THR A 6 12.59 1.52 -15.17
C THR A 6 13.63 0.43 -14.93
N ILE A 7 14.07 0.23 -13.68
CA ILE A 7 14.98 -0.86 -13.31
C ILE A 7 14.30 -2.22 -13.48
N LEU A 8 13.04 -2.34 -13.06
CA LEU A 8 12.23 -3.56 -13.24
C LEU A 8 12.19 -4.00 -14.70
N GLY A 9 11.92 -3.06 -15.63
CA GLY A 9 11.92 -3.34 -17.06
C GLY A 9 13.27 -3.73 -17.63
N LYS A 10 14.35 -3.03 -17.24
CA LYS A 10 15.69 -3.23 -17.80
C LYS A 10 16.46 -4.40 -17.21
N LYS A 11 16.44 -4.53 -15.88
CA LYS A 11 17.24 -5.52 -15.16
C LYS A 11 16.56 -6.88 -15.08
N TYR A 12 15.26 -6.89 -14.86
CA TYR A 12 14.48 -8.12 -14.71
C TYR A 12 13.71 -8.49 -15.97
N LEU A 13 13.78 -7.68 -17.04
CA LEU A 13 13.08 -7.88 -18.32
C LEU A 13 11.57 -8.07 -18.17
N TRP A 14 11.00 -7.45 -17.12
CA TRP A 14 9.59 -7.58 -16.80
C TRP A 14 8.77 -6.49 -17.52
N SER A 15 7.77 -6.90 -18.29
CA SER A 15 6.87 -5.97 -18.95
C SER A 15 5.72 -5.64 -18.01
N ALA A 16 5.65 -4.37 -17.56
CA ALA A 16 4.62 -3.86 -16.66
C ALA A 16 4.11 -2.51 -17.13
N GLU A 17 2.95 -2.12 -16.62
CA GLU A 17 2.39 -0.77 -16.72
C GLU A 17 2.38 -0.14 -15.31
N LEU A 18 2.70 1.14 -15.21
CA LEU A 18 2.72 1.87 -13.94
C LEU A 18 1.59 2.90 -13.92
N TYR A 19 0.66 2.76 -12.98
CA TYR A 19 -0.44 3.69 -12.75
C TYR A 19 -0.16 4.55 -11.51
N LEU A 20 -0.04 5.87 -11.67
CA LEU A 20 0.27 6.82 -10.60
C LEU A 20 -0.95 7.70 -10.31
N ALA A 21 -1.63 7.44 -9.20
CA ALA A 21 -2.72 8.25 -8.70
C ALA A 21 -2.23 9.34 -7.72
N GLY A 22 -2.90 10.48 -7.67
CA GLY A 22 -2.62 11.57 -6.73
C GLY A 22 -1.40 12.42 -7.09
N ALA A 23 -0.75 12.20 -8.23
CA ALA A 23 0.45 12.94 -8.64
C ALA A 23 0.19 13.72 -9.95
N LYS A 24 0.74 14.93 -10.03
CA LYS A 24 0.74 15.73 -11.27
C LYS A 24 1.99 15.42 -12.08
N GLU A 25 1.86 15.43 -13.39
CA GLU A 25 2.98 15.19 -14.31
C GLU A 25 4.15 16.16 -14.07
N SER A 26 3.84 17.45 -13.84
CA SER A 26 4.86 18.47 -13.54
C SER A 26 5.74 18.04 -12.35
N ASP A 27 5.10 17.61 -11.26
CA ASP A 27 5.78 17.30 -10.00
C ASP A 27 6.69 16.08 -10.16
N ILE A 28 6.22 15.07 -10.93
CA ILE A 28 7.03 13.88 -11.23
C ILE A 28 8.22 14.25 -12.12
N ARG A 29 8.01 15.04 -13.18
CA ARG A 29 9.08 15.46 -14.09
C ARG A 29 10.12 16.33 -13.38
N ASP A 30 9.68 17.22 -12.49
CA ASP A 30 10.57 18.06 -11.71
C ASP A 30 11.39 17.23 -10.71
N ALA A 31 10.76 16.32 -9.98
CA ALA A 31 11.45 15.40 -9.08
C ALA A 31 12.47 14.49 -9.79
N LEU A 32 12.16 14.01 -10.98
CA LEU A 32 13.10 13.23 -11.80
C LEU A 32 14.29 14.07 -12.26
N ARG A 33 14.03 15.33 -12.66
CA ARG A 33 15.08 16.27 -13.08
C ARG A 33 16.00 16.63 -11.91
N GLU A 34 15.46 16.96 -10.75
CA GLU A 34 16.23 17.28 -9.54
C GLU A 34 17.14 16.14 -9.12
N ARG A 35 16.65 14.91 -9.24
CA ARG A 35 17.41 13.69 -8.90
C ARG A 35 18.28 13.18 -10.05
N GLN A 36 18.32 13.88 -11.18
CA GLN A 36 19.06 13.50 -12.39
C GLN A 36 18.70 12.10 -12.92
N ILE A 37 17.45 11.67 -12.71
CA ILE A 37 16.93 10.39 -13.18
C ILE A 37 16.43 10.56 -14.61
N ARG A 38 17.01 9.79 -15.53
CA ARG A 38 16.60 9.76 -16.94
C ARG A 38 15.66 8.57 -17.18
N VAL A 39 14.48 8.86 -17.69
CA VAL A 39 13.48 7.88 -18.13
C VAL A 39 13.44 7.89 -19.65
N GLU A 40 13.57 6.74 -20.29
CA GLU A 40 13.48 6.61 -21.73
C GLU A 40 12.04 6.76 -22.20
N GLU A 41 11.85 7.20 -23.44
CA GLU A 41 10.51 7.41 -23.99
C GLU A 41 9.66 6.13 -23.98
N ALA A 42 10.28 4.99 -24.28
CA ALA A 42 9.61 3.70 -24.25
C ALA A 42 9.11 3.30 -22.84
N ASP A 43 9.84 3.67 -21.79
CA ASP A 43 9.40 3.46 -20.41
C ASP A 43 8.31 4.48 -20.04
N TRP A 44 8.45 5.74 -20.53
CA TRP A 44 7.48 6.79 -20.24
C TRP A 44 6.09 6.48 -20.82
N GLN A 45 6.02 5.83 -21.97
CA GLN A 45 4.76 5.42 -22.59
C GLN A 45 3.98 4.38 -21.76
N LYS A 46 4.63 3.71 -20.82
CA LYS A 46 4.04 2.73 -19.90
C LYS A 46 3.68 3.31 -18.53
N ILE A 47 3.87 4.61 -18.34
CA ILE A 47 3.57 5.32 -17.10
C ILE A 47 2.31 6.16 -17.29
N HIS A 48 1.25 5.77 -16.61
CA HIS A 48 -0.06 6.42 -16.68
C HIS A 48 -0.26 7.34 -15.48
N LEU A 49 -0.33 8.64 -15.73
CA LEU A 49 -0.54 9.66 -14.72
C LEU A 49 -2.04 9.93 -14.59
N LEU A 50 -2.64 9.51 -13.50
CA LEU A 50 -4.08 9.50 -13.31
C LEU A 50 -4.60 10.77 -12.64
N GLY A 51 -3.70 11.59 -12.05
CA GLY A 51 -4.11 12.74 -11.23
C GLY A 51 -4.93 12.31 -10.01
N ASP A 52 -5.77 13.23 -9.52
CA ASP A 52 -6.66 12.95 -8.40
C ASP A 52 -7.86 12.11 -8.86
N LEU A 53 -8.04 10.96 -8.23
CA LEU A 53 -9.15 10.04 -8.51
C LEU A 53 -10.18 10.06 -7.39
N GLY A 54 -11.47 10.06 -7.77
CA GLY A 54 -12.54 9.70 -6.84
C GLY A 54 -12.53 8.20 -6.52
N SER A 55 -13.17 7.84 -5.40
CA SER A 55 -13.18 6.46 -4.89
C SER A 55 -13.67 5.41 -5.90
N GLU A 56 -14.68 5.74 -6.71
CA GLU A 56 -15.20 4.82 -7.74
C GLU A 56 -14.13 4.48 -8.78
N LYS A 57 -13.43 5.50 -9.31
CA LYS A 57 -12.36 5.27 -10.29
C LYS A 57 -11.15 4.58 -9.68
N LEU A 58 -10.82 4.85 -8.41
CA LEU A 58 -9.74 4.18 -7.71
C LEU A 58 -10.03 2.67 -7.58
N THR A 59 -11.28 2.31 -7.36
CA THR A 59 -11.76 0.92 -7.34
C THR A 59 -11.44 0.18 -8.67
N ASP A 60 -11.63 0.84 -9.81
CA ASP A 60 -11.32 0.25 -11.11
C ASP A 60 -9.82 -0.13 -11.20
N TYR A 61 -8.93 0.72 -10.69
CA TYR A 61 -7.49 0.44 -10.67
C TYR A 61 -7.11 -0.63 -9.66
N TYR A 62 -7.75 -0.71 -8.49
CA TYR A 62 -7.52 -1.84 -7.58
C TYR A 62 -7.92 -3.18 -8.21
N ASN A 63 -8.94 -3.21 -9.07
CA ASN A 63 -9.32 -4.42 -9.77
C ASN A 63 -8.43 -4.72 -11.02
N LEU A 64 -7.80 -3.70 -11.58
CA LEU A 64 -6.95 -3.82 -12.79
C LEU A 64 -5.53 -4.26 -12.46
N CYS A 65 -4.97 -3.77 -11.36
CA CYS A 65 -3.56 -3.94 -11.01
C CYS A 65 -3.27 -5.30 -10.36
N ASP A 66 -1.99 -5.68 -10.37
CA ASP A 66 -1.48 -6.91 -9.75
C ASP A 66 -0.79 -6.67 -8.41
N VAL A 67 -0.33 -5.44 -8.16
CA VAL A 67 0.34 -5.04 -6.92
C VAL A 67 0.01 -3.58 -6.59
N PHE A 68 -0.21 -3.29 -5.31
CA PHE A 68 -0.28 -1.93 -4.79
C PHE A 68 1.06 -1.55 -4.16
N CYS A 69 1.62 -0.41 -4.57
CA CYS A 69 2.92 0.03 -4.11
C CYS A 69 2.92 1.50 -3.70
N MET A 70 3.12 1.78 -2.42
CA MET A 70 3.20 3.14 -1.89
C MET A 70 4.29 3.24 -0.80
N PRO A 71 5.58 3.31 -1.18
CA PRO A 71 6.69 3.39 -0.23
C PRO A 71 6.86 4.81 0.31
N SER A 72 5.83 5.34 0.96
CA SER A 72 5.78 6.71 1.48
C SER A 72 6.82 6.95 2.57
N TYR A 73 7.37 8.16 2.62
CA TYR A 73 8.26 8.59 3.71
C TYR A 73 7.52 8.83 5.02
N PHE A 74 6.28 9.24 4.92
CA PHE A 74 5.41 9.48 6.05
C PHE A 74 3.99 9.02 5.68
N GLU A 75 3.41 8.22 6.54
CA GLU A 75 2.04 7.77 6.45
C GLU A 75 1.44 7.70 7.85
N ALA A 76 0.37 8.44 8.09
CA ALA A 76 -0.24 8.48 9.41
C ALA A 76 -0.90 7.16 9.78
N TYR A 77 -1.70 6.60 8.86
CA TYR A 77 -2.39 5.32 9.07
C TYR A 77 -2.32 4.41 7.83
N GLY A 78 -2.51 4.94 6.62
CA GLY A 78 -2.38 4.17 5.38
C GLY A 78 -3.60 3.32 5.03
N LEU A 79 -4.81 3.86 5.16
CA LEU A 79 -6.07 3.16 4.80
C LEU A 79 -6.05 2.58 3.38
N VAL A 80 -5.31 3.18 2.47
CA VAL A 80 -5.15 2.70 1.08
C VAL A 80 -4.53 1.29 1.01
N PHE A 81 -3.71 0.90 2.01
CA PHE A 81 -3.21 -0.47 2.11
C PHE A 81 -4.33 -1.44 2.49
N ALA A 82 -5.16 -1.07 3.47
CA ALA A 82 -6.34 -1.85 3.82
C ALA A 82 -7.28 -2.01 2.62
N GLU A 83 -7.53 -0.91 1.90
CA GLU A 83 -8.34 -0.93 0.67
C GLU A 83 -7.72 -1.90 -0.36
N ALA A 84 -6.45 -1.76 -0.72
CA ALA A 84 -5.78 -2.63 -1.67
C ALA A 84 -5.88 -4.12 -1.30
N LEU A 85 -5.66 -4.46 -0.02
CA LEU A 85 -5.79 -5.82 0.50
C LEU A 85 -7.22 -6.37 0.38
N THR A 86 -8.25 -5.52 0.54
CA THR A 86 -9.66 -5.94 0.33
C THR A 86 -9.98 -6.23 -1.13
N TYR A 87 -9.18 -5.73 -2.07
CA TYR A 87 -9.27 -6.05 -3.51
C TYR A 87 -8.35 -7.20 -3.93
N GLY A 88 -7.67 -7.86 -2.99
CA GLY A 88 -6.80 -9.00 -3.28
C GLY A 88 -5.41 -8.61 -3.78
N LEU A 89 -5.00 -7.33 -3.61
CA LEU A 89 -3.69 -6.86 -4.06
C LEU A 89 -2.62 -7.08 -2.99
N PRO A 90 -1.54 -7.77 -3.28
CA PRO A 90 -0.35 -7.72 -2.45
C PRO A 90 0.21 -6.29 -2.42
N CYS A 91 0.78 -5.90 -1.28
CA CYS A 91 1.18 -4.53 -1.02
C CYS A 91 2.68 -4.39 -0.84
N ILE A 92 3.26 -3.29 -1.34
CA ILE A 92 4.64 -2.89 -1.05
C ILE A 92 4.63 -1.54 -0.35
N GLY A 93 5.19 -1.49 0.85
CA GLY A 93 5.29 -0.30 1.68
C GLY A 93 6.65 -0.18 2.35
N ARG A 94 6.83 0.82 3.22
CA ARG A 94 8.01 0.90 4.08
C ARG A 94 7.80 0.17 5.38
N ASP A 95 8.89 -0.36 5.95
CA ASP A 95 8.91 -0.86 7.33
C ASP A 95 8.96 0.32 8.32
N LYS A 96 7.94 1.18 8.23
CA LYS A 96 7.77 2.36 9.10
C LYS A 96 6.30 2.70 9.28
N PHE A 97 5.97 3.31 10.41
CA PHE A 97 4.62 3.77 10.75
C PHE A 97 3.61 2.63 10.71
N ALA A 98 2.40 2.92 10.30
CA ALA A 98 1.33 1.94 10.23
C ALA A 98 1.42 0.95 9.05
N MET A 99 2.36 1.11 8.11
CA MET A 99 2.45 0.22 6.95
C MET A 99 2.74 -1.23 7.33
N SER A 100 3.57 -1.46 8.36
CA SER A 100 3.85 -2.79 8.91
C SER A 100 2.67 -3.41 9.68
N GLU A 101 1.63 -2.64 9.98
CA GLU A 101 0.39 -3.18 10.56
C GLU A 101 -0.51 -3.84 9.50
N PHE A 102 -0.38 -3.43 8.24
CA PHE A 102 -1.15 -3.96 7.11
C PHE A 102 -0.42 -5.05 6.34
N ILE A 103 0.90 -4.89 6.16
CA ILE A 103 1.72 -5.74 5.30
C ILE A 103 2.50 -6.74 6.16
N GLU A 104 2.26 -8.03 5.95
CA GLU A 104 3.10 -9.11 6.48
C GLU A 104 4.20 -9.42 5.46
N ASP A 105 5.44 -9.00 5.78
CA ASP A 105 6.58 -9.13 4.86
C ASP A 105 6.83 -10.57 4.44
N GLY A 106 7.03 -10.78 3.14
CA GLY A 106 7.21 -12.10 2.53
C GLY A 106 5.94 -12.95 2.42
N CYS A 107 4.78 -12.43 2.87
CA CYS A 107 3.50 -13.13 2.90
C CYS A 107 2.43 -12.39 2.10
N THR A 108 2.00 -11.22 2.54
CA THR A 108 0.97 -10.40 1.87
C THR A 108 1.57 -9.25 1.05
N GLY A 109 2.88 -9.18 0.98
CA GLY A 109 3.64 -8.18 0.26
C GLY A 109 5.06 -8.06 0.77
N ARG A 110 5.66 -6.89 0.55
CA ARG A 110 7.04 -6.59 0.96
C ARG A 110 7.12 -5.27 1.73
N LEU A 111 8.02 -5.23 2.72
CA LEU A 111 8.34 -4.04 3.49
C LEU A 111 9.79 -3.63 3.21
N ILE A 112 9.97 -2.49 2.55
CA ILE A 112 11.29 -1.95 2.25
C ILE A 112 11.84 -1.13 3.42
N SER A 113 13.12 -1.29 3.71
CA SER A 113 13.80 -0.54 4.79
C SER A 113 14.44 0.75 4.30
N GLY A 114 14.89 0.77 3.05
CA GLY A 114 15.67 1.82 2.43
C GLY A 114 14.89 2.76 1.51
N GLU A 115 15.65 3.57 0.78
CA GLU A 115 15.18 4.48 -0.27
C GLU A 115 15.71 4.05 -1.64
N ASP A 116 16.33 2.87 -1.69
CA ASP A 116 16.99 2.38 -2.88
C ASP A 116 15.96 1.92 -3.92
N ALA A 117 16.10 2.45 -5.12
CA ALA A 117 15.26 2.07 -6.25
C ALA A 117 15.56 0.64 -6.74
N GLU A 118 16.77 0.12 -6.51
CA GLU A 118 17.14 -1.26 -6.82
C GLU A 118 16.43 -2.25 -5.88
N GLU A 119 16.39 -1.94 -4.57
CA GLU A 119 15.65 -2.72 -3.57
C GLU A 119 14.17 -2.77 -3.95
N LEU A 120 13.57 -1.61 -4.21
CA LEU A 120 12.16 -1.54 -4.62
C LEU A 120 11.86 -2.28 -5.93
N ALA A 121 12.78 -2.23 -6.90
CA ALA A 121 12.62 -2.96 -8.16
C ALA A 121 12.69 -4.48 -7.96
N LEU A 122 13.55 -4.94 -7.07
CA LEU A 122 13.64 -6.36 -6.69
C LEU A 122 12.34 -6.81 -6.01
N ASP A 123 11.85 -6.06 -5.03
CA ASP A 123 10.61 -6.40 -4.32
C ASP A 123 9.38 -6.39 -5.27
N LEU A 124 9.31 -5.43 -6.19
CA LEU A 124 8.29 -5.42 -7.24
C LEU A 124 8.36 -6.68 -8.11
N TRP A 125 9.57 -7.07 -8.53
CA TRP A 125 9.77 -8.27 -9.34
C TRP A 125 9.40 -9.54 -8.56
N GLU A 126 9.81 -9.67 -7.30
CA GLU A 126 9.48 -10.82 -6.46
C GLU A 126 7.97 -10.97 -6.28
N VAL A 127 7.27 -9.88 -5.96
CA VAL A 127 5.82 -9.91 -5.74
C VAL A 127 5.06 -10.22 -7.03
N LEU A 128 5.51 -9.67 -8.17
CA LEU A 128 4.84 -9.87 -9.45
C LEU A 128 5.06 -11.26 -10.04
N GLN A 129 6.22 -11.90 -9.81
CA GLN A 129 6.53 -13.22 -10.38
C GLN A 129 6.01 -14.38 -9.53
N ASP A 130 5.85 -14.20 -8.21
CA ASP A 130 5.48 -15.29 -7.31
C ASP A 130 3.99 -15.20 -6.93
N PRO A 131 3.15 -16.07 -7.48
CA PRO A 131 1.70 -16.03 -7.26
C PRO A 131 1.31 -16.22 -5.79
N LYS A 132 2.21 -16.74 -4.94
CA LYS A 132 1.94 -16.96 -3.51
C LYS A 132 1.46 -15.70 -2.80
N TYR A 133 2.00 -14.52 -3.16
CA TYR A 133 1.61 -13.26 -2.53
C TYR A 133 0.14 -12.94 -2.77
N ARG A 134 -0.32 -13.09 -4.03
CA ARG A 134 -1.72 -12.86 -4.38
C ARG A 134 -2.65 -13.91 -3.78
N GLU A 135 -2.26 -15.18 -3.85
CA GLU A 135 -3.02 -16.30 -3.27
C GLU A 135 -3.20 -16.10 -1.76
N GLU A 136 -2.19 -15.64 -1.05
CA GLU A 136 -2.25 -15.40 0.39
C GLU A 136 -3.15 -14.22 0.72
N VAL A 137 -3.10 -13.12 -0.03
CA VAL A 137 -4.00 -11.97 0.16
C VAL A 137 -5.45 -12.38 -0.14
N GLU A 138 -5.70 -13.10 -1.25
CA GLU A 138 -7.04 -13.60 -1.59
C GLU A 138 -7.59 -14.54 -0.52
N ARG A 139 -6.77 -15.42 0.04
CA ARG A 139 -7.16 -16.32 1.13
C ARG A 139 -7.63 -15.56 2.37
N ARG A 140 -7.06 -14.38 2.61
CA ARG A 140 -7.38 -13.50 3.75
C ARG A 140 -8.41 -12.42 3.42
N ARG A 141 -8.88 -12.31 2.20
CA ARG A 141 -9.72 -11.21 1.71
C ARG A 141 -10.98 -11.00 2.55
N GLU A 142 -11.70 -12.05 2.89
CA GLU A 142 -12.89 -11.94 3.75
C GLU A 142 -12.57 -11.44 5.16
N TRP A 143 -11.40 -11.79 5.68
CA TRP A 143 -10.93 -11.27 6.95
C TRP A 143 -10.65 -9.77 6.85
N TYR A 144 -9.97 -9.30 5.79
CA TYR A 144 -9.75 -7.87 5.57
C TYR A 144 -11.05 -7.09 5.45
N LEU A 145 -11.99 -7.55 4.63
CA LEU A 145 -13.31 -6.93 4.46
C LEU A 145 -14.06 -6.77 5.78
N ARG A 146 -13.99 -7.78 6.66
CA ARG A 146 -14.63 -7.73 7.97
C ARG A 146 -13.87 -6.83 8.94
N GLU A 147 -12.55 -6.98 9.01
CA GLU A 147 -11.71 -6.35 10.02
C GLU A 147 -11.61 -4.84 9.85
N TYR A 148 -11.61 -4.37 8.59
CA TYR A 148 -11.57 -2.95 8.24
C TYR A 148 -12.96 -2.35 7.95
N SER A 149 -14.05 -3.09 8.21
CA SER A 149 -15.41 -2.56 8.08
C SER A 149 -15.71 -1.51 9.15
N TRP A 150 -16.56 -0.54 8.81
CA TRP A 150 -17.06 0.45 9.77
C TRP A 150 -17.77 -0.18 10.96
N ASP A 151 -18.50 -1.28 10.76
CA ASP A 151 -19.14 -2.02 11.83
C ASP A 151 -18.13 -2.56 12.84
N LYS A 152 -17.00 -3.08 12.36
CA LYS A 152 -15.93 -3.59 13.23
C LYS A 152 -15.23 -2.47 13.98
N VAL A 153 -14.98 -1.34 13.33
CA VAL A 153 -14.43 -0.13 13.96
C VAL A 153 -15.37 0.36 15.06
N ALA A 154 -16.67 0.48 14.77
CA ALA A 154 -17.66 0.89 15.75
C ALA A 154 -17.73 -0.08 16.96
N GLN A 155 -17.73 -1.39 16.72
CA GLN A 155 -17.68 -2.40 17.81
C GLN A 155 -16.45 -2.25 18.68
N ARG A 156 -15.27 -1.99 18.12
CA ARG A 156 -14.04 -1.74 18.90
C ARG A 156 -14.16 -0.49 19.77
N ILE A 157 -14.67 0.60 19.23
CA ILE A 157 -14.89 1.84 19.98
C ILE A 157 -15.85 1.58 21.15
N CYS A 158 -16.99 0.96 20.91
CA CYS A 158 -17.96 0.64 21.94
C CYS A 158 -17.35 -0.25 23.05
N SER A 159 -16.60 -1.29 22.67
CA SER A 159 -15.98 -2.19 23.66
C SER A 159 -14.94 -1.49 24.54
N VAL A 160 -14.18 -0.53 23.99
CA VAL A 160 -13.23 0.29 24.77
C VAL A 160 -13.98 1.22 25.73
N MET A 161 -15.07 1.83 25.29
CA MET A 161 -15.91 2.70 26.14
C MET A 161 -16.52 1.92 27.32
N GLU A 162 -17.12 0.77 27.04
CA GLU A 162 -17.70 -0.10 28.08
C GLU A 162 -16.67 -0.62 29.09
N LYS A 163 -15.45 -0.91 28.63
CA LYS A 163 -14.35 -1.29 29.51
C LYS A 163 -13.97 -0.14 30.45
N ASN A 164 -13.82 1.07 29.89
CA ASN A 164 -13.49 2.25 30.67
C ASN A 164 -14.57 2.62 31.71
N GLU A 165 -15.84 2.40 31.40
CA GLU A 165 -16.94 2.61 32.34
C GLU A 165 -16.87 1.61 33.50
N ARG A 166 -16.68 0.33 33.19
CA ARG A 166 -16.52 -0.73 34.22
C ARG A 166 -15.34 -0.45 35.14
N ASP A 167 -14.21 -0.03 34.60
CA ASP A 167 -13.01 0.29 35.38
C ASP A 167 -13.29 1.49 36.31
N LYS A 168 -13.99 2.53 35.85
CA LYS A 168 -14.40 3.69 36.69
C LYS A 168 -15.32 3.29 37.83
N ASP A 169 -16.28 2.41 37.60
CA ASP A 169 -17.21 1.95 38.60
C ASP A 169 -16.49 1.09 39.66
N GLN A 170 -15.49 0.32 39.24
CA GLN A 170 -14.66 -0.46 40.14
C GLN A 170 -13.81 0.43 41.08
N TYR A 171 -13.25 1.54 40.56
CA TYR A 171 -12.54 2.53 41.39
C TYR A 171 -13.48 3.27 42.34
N ARG A 172 -14.68 3.63 41.91
CA ARG A 172 -15.69 4.28 42.75
C ARG A 172 -16.16 3.35 43.90
N SER A 173 -16.33 2.07 43.63
CA SER A 173 -16.75 1.09 44.64
C SER A 173 -15.63 0.70 45.61
N ALA A 174 -14.36 0.90 45.25
CA ALA A 174 -13.20 0.65 46.09
C ALA A 174 -12.89 1.79 47.07
N GLY A 175 -13.67 2.89 47.07
CA GLY A 175 -13.57 3.96 48.07
C GLY A 175 -12.31 4.84 47.95
N VAL A 176 -11.73 4.98 46.77
CA VAL A 176 -10.62 5.92 46.51
C VAL A 176 -11.15 7.17 45.84
#